data_c8d9d6a25fa51054c75580daa02a60d8
#
_entry.id   c8d9d6a25fa51054c75580daa02a60d8
#
_cell.length_a   1.000
_cell.length_b   1.000
_cell.length_c   1.000
_cell.angle_alpha   90.00
_cell.angle_beta   90.00
_cell.angle_gamma   90.00
#
_symmetry.space_group_name_H-M   'P 1'
#
loop_
_entity.id
_entity.type
_entity.pdbx_description
1 polymer ?
#
loop_
_entity_poly.entity_id
_entity_poly.type
_entity_poly.pdbx_seq_one_letter_code
_entity_poly.pdbx_strand_id
1 'polypeptide(L)'
;MAVVFSGAEEGGRPAPMPAAEAETTGVFLIDKPVGPTSFAMVQRVRRALSIKKVGHAGTLDPFASGLLILCAGRPATRIIDQLMAGDKEYRATLQLGVETETQDPEGRVIAERPVIGVDDERIARVLARFTGDLLQAPPPFSAVKHEGKPLYAYARKGIVVTKEPRPVLIATLEAEFFEAATNRLTIRVVCSKGTYIRTLAADIGQALGCGAHLIALRRLRSGPFRVEEAVDGAQLAEREAARVLLAGHRLTVEVALARAAAWPGLVRAPQSA
;
A
#
# COMPACT_ATOMS: atom_id res chain seq x y z
N MET A 1 52.04 33.55 -18.92
CA MET A 1 51.63 33.49 -17.54
C MET A 1 50.44 32.54 -17.48
N ALA A 2 50.71 31.28 -17.12
CA ALA A 2 49.72 30.21 -17.09
C ALA A 2 49.17 30.08 -15.66
N VAL A 3 47.88 30.20 -15.49
CA VAL A 3 47.20 29.93 -14.21
C VAL A 3 46.68 28.51 -14.23
N VAL A 4 47.28 27.66 -13.40
CA VAL A 4 46.87 26.27 -13.14
C VAL A 4 45.77 26.30 -12.11
N PHE A 5 44.57 25.86 -12.46
CA PHE A 5 43.51 25.51 -11.49
C PHE A 5 43.65 24.03 -11.12
N SER A 6 44.24 23.80 -9.97
CA SER A 6 44.16 22.54 -9.25
C SER A 6 43.04 22.65 -8.24
N GLY A 7 42.15 21.68 -8.24
CA GLY A 7 41.09 21.58 -7.24
C GLY A 7 40.15 20.41 -7.55
N ALA A 8 40.68 19.18 -7.44
CA ALA A 8 39.83 17.98 -7.35
C ALA A 8 39.26 17.92 -5.91
N GLU A 9 37.98 18.23 -5.76
CA GLU A 9 37.27 17.93 -4.50
C GLU A 9 37.11 16.41 -4.39
N GLU A 10 37.90 15.82 -3.51
CA GLU A 10 37.70 14.47 -3.02
C GLU A 10 36.34 14.38 -2.33
N GLY A 11 35.40 13.67 -2.94
CA GLY A 11 34.12 13.31 -2.34
C GLY A 11 34.34 12.49 -1.07
N GLY A 12 34.34 13.17 0.09
CA GLY A 12 34.53 12.57 1.39
C GLY A 12 33.53 11.45 1.62
N ARG A 13 34.00 10.23 1.92
CA ARG A 13 33.19 9.13 2.43
C ARG A 13 32.42 9.65 3.65
N PRO A 14 31.08 9.43 3.71
CA PRO A 14 30.34 9.81 4.90
C PRO A 14 30.94 9.12 6.13
N ALA A 15 31.09 9.89 7.22
CA ALA A 15 31.63 9.38 8.48
C ALA A 15 30.85 8.14 8.93
N PRO A 16 31.51 7.14 9.51
CA PRO A 16 30.84 5.93 9.99
C PRO A 16 29.80 6.30 11.06
N MET A 17 28.62 5.69 10.92
CA MET A 17 27.50 5.89 11.83
C MET A 17 27.88 5.36 13.23
N PRO A 18 27.48 6.06 14.33
CA PRO A 18 27.69 5.53 15.68
C PRO A 18 27.08 4.13 15.83
N ALA A 19 27.73 3.21 16.51
CA ALA A 19 27.31 1.81 16.63
C ALA A 19 25.85 1.66 17.13
N ALA A 20 25.45 2.45 18.12
CA ALA A 20 24.07 2.46 18.64
C ALA A 20 23.03 2.93 17.60
N GLU A 21 23.40 3.82 16.68
CA GLU A 21 22.51 4.27 15.59
C GLU A 21 22.48 3.24 14.46
N ALA A 22 23.56 2.51 14.25
CA ALA A 22 23.63 1.43 13.27
C ALA A 22 22.72 0.25 13.65
N GLU A 23 22.60 -0.08 14.94
CA GLU A 23 21.75 -1.17 15.44
C GLU A 23 20.26 -0.90 15.30
N THR A 24 19.84 0.36 15.29
CA THR A 24 18.42 0.76 15.21
C THR A 24 18.00 1.24 13.83
N THR A 25 18.97 1.49 12.93
CA THR A 25 18.71 1.91 11.53
C THR A 25 18.46 0.70 10.65
N GLY A 26 17.35 0.71 9.87
CA GLY A 26 17.05 -0.37 8.94
C GLY A 26 15.63 -0.34 8.42
N VAL A 27 15.25 -1.41 7.75
CA VAL A 27 13.94 -1.65 7.18
C VAL A 27 13.24 -2.74 7.99
N PHE A 28 11.97 -2.52 8.31
CA PHE A 28 11.16 -3.40 9.13
C PHE A 28 9.88 -3.75 8.39
N LEU A 29 9.57 -5.03 8.31
CA LEU A 29 8.34 -5.54 7.74
C LEU A 29 7.33 -5.72 8.88
N ILE A 30 6.21 -5.02 8.81
CA ILE A 30 5.18 -5.03 9.85
C ILE A 30 3.87 -5.52 9.26
N ASP A 31 3.26 -6.53 9.85
CA ASP A 31 1.88 -6.90 9.59
C ASP A 31 0.98 -5.91 10.36
N LYS A 32 0.53 -4.87 9.67
CA LYS A 32 -0.33 -3.84 10.28
C LYS A 32 -1.69 -4.44 10.61
N PRO A 33 -2.15 -4.39 11.86
CA PRO A 33 -3.52 -4.80 12.18
C PRO A 33 -4.55 -3.80 11.63
N VAL A 34 -5.80 -4.23 11.55
CA VAL A 34 -6.96 -3.34 11.33
C VAL A 34 -7.08 -2.33 12.47
N GLY A 35 -7.46 -1.09 12.15
CA GLY A 35 -7.71 0.01 13.09
C GLY A 35 -6.63 1.08 13.10
N PRO A 36 -5.38 0.80 13.49
CA PRO A 36 -4.34 1.82 13.50
C PRO A 36 -4.00 2.34 12.10
N THR A 37 -3.70 3.64 11.98
CA THR A 37 -3.17 4.22 10.74
C THR A 37 -1.73 3.75 10.47
N SER A 38 -1.26 3.85 9.23
CA SER A 38 0.16 3.63 8.89
C SER A 38 1.08 4.55 9.69
N PHE A 39 0.64 5.80 9.96
CA PHE A 39 1.40 6.74 10.79
C PHE A 39 1.46 6.32 12.26
N ALA A 40 0.41 5.70 12.81
CA ALA A 40 0.43 5.14 14.16
C ALA A 40 1.50 4.05 14.28
N MET A 41 1.69 3.21 13.26
CA MET A 41 2.78 2.22 13.22
C MET A 41 4.15 2.90 13.20
N VAL A 42 4.32 3.97 12.42
CA VAL A 42 5.53 4.80 12.43
C VAL A 42 5.83 5.32 13.85
N GLN A 43 4.81 5.80 14.56
CA GLN A 43 4.97 6.31 15.93
C GLN A 43 5.38 5.21 16.93
N ARG A 44 4.81 3.98 16.80
CA ARG A 44 5.19 2.83 17.64
C ARG A 44 6.67 2.49 17.44
N VAL A 45 7.14 2.40 16.17
CA VAL A 45 8.55 2.12 15.87
C VAL A 45 9.46 3.26 16.33
N ARG A 46 9.09 4.53 16.15
CA ARG A 46 9.84 5.68 16.70
C ARG A 46 10.06 5.56 18.20
N ARG A 47 9.00 5.21 18.93
CA ARG A 47 9.04 5.05 20.39
C ARG A 47 9.89 3.86 20.81
N ALA A 48 9.71 2.69 20.17
CA ALA A 48 10.46 1.48 20.48
C ALA A 48 11.98 1.65 20.26
N LEU A 49 12.37 2.20 19.12
CA LEU A 49 13.76 2.37 18.72
C LEU A 49 14.39 3.68 19.21
N SER A 50 13.61 4.59 19.84
CA SER A 50 14.05 5.95 20.23
C SER A 50 14.63 6.77 19.06
N ILE A 51 14.14 6.56 17.84
CA ILE A 51 14.57 7.24 16.62
C ILE A 51 13.48 8.21 16.13
N LYS A 52 13.87 9.47 15.86
CA LYS A 52 12.93 10.48 15.33
C LYS A 52 12.61 10.26 13.84
N LYS A 53 13.60 9.83 13.05
CA LYS A 53 13.46 9.69 11.59
C LYS A 53 12.97 8.29 11.23
N VAL A 54 11.66 8.13 11.09
CA VAL A 54 10.99 6.91 10.61
C VAL A 54 9.93 7.29 9.61
N GLY A 55 9.84 6.55 8.51
CA GLY A 55 8.82 6.67 7.47
C GLY A 55 8.30 5.31 7.03
N HIS A 56 7.33 5.29 6.13
CA HIS A 56 6.79 4.05 5.55
C HIS A 56 6.82 4.06 4.04
N ALA A 57 6.95 2.89 3.42
CA ALA A 57 6.91 2.68 1.98
C ALA A 57 5.52 2.17 1.56
N GLY A 58 4.59 3.11 1.36
CA GLY A 58 3.22 2.84 0.91
C GLY A 58 2.19 2.77 2.05
N THR A 59 1.25 3.69 2.01
CA THR A 59 0.15 3.79 2.99
C THR A 59 -0.79 2.57 2.90
N LEU A 60 -1.30 2.15 4.05
CA LEU A 60 -2.51 1.35 4.22
C LEU A 60 -3.55 2.18 4.97
N ASP A 61 -4.80 2.11 4.52
CA ASP A 61 -5.93 2.75 5.20
C ASP A 61 -6.16 2.13 6.59
N PRO A 62 -6.87 2.79 7.53
CA PRO A 62 -7.08 2.24 8.87
C PRO A 62 -7.81 0.89 8.86
N PHE A 63 -8.86 0.73 8.04
CA PHE A 63 -9.60 -0.52 7.91
C PHE A 63 -8.79 -1.65 7.25
N ALA A 64 -7.71 -1.32 6.52
CA ALA A 64 -6.85 -2.31 5.86
C ALA A 64 -5.82 -2.90 6.82
N SER A 65 -5.38 -4.13 6.53
CA SER A 65 -4.33 -4.85 7.24
C SER A 65 -3.20 -5.31 6.31
N GLY A 66 -2.20 -5.97 6.86
CA GLY A 66 -1.15 -6.62 6.09
C GLY A 66 0.15 -5.84 6.02
N LEU A 67 1.00 -6.18 5.07
CA LEU A 67 2.37 -5.74 4.99
C LEU A 67 2.52 -4.22 4.89
N LEU A 68 3.16 -3.64 5.88
CA LEU A 68 3.62 -2.25 5.91
C LEU A 68 5.14 -2.22 6.09
N ILE A 69 5.86 -1.66 5.13
CA ILE A 69 7.31 -1.52 5.19
C ILE A 69 7.64 -0.22 5.90
N LEU A 70 8.36 -0.29 7.03
CA LEU A 70 8.83 0.86 7.79
C LEU A 70 10.34 1.01 7.65
N CYS A 71 10.79 2.26 7.50
CA CYS A 71 12.19 2.63 7.34
C CYS A 71 12.60 3.51 8.53
N ALA A 72 13.53 3.05 9.36
CA ALA A 72 14.06 3.78 10.52
C ALA A 72 15.47 4.26 10.25
N GLY A 73 15.76 5.51 10.63
CA GLY A 73 17.05 6.18 10.38
C GLY A 73 17.12 6.83 8.98
N ARG A 74 18.03 7.81 8.83
CA ARG A 74 18.21 8.54 7.57
C ARG A 74 18.58 7.64 6.37
N PRO A 75 19.53 6.68 6.51
CA PRO A 75 19.88 5.78 5.41
C PRO A 75 18.65 5.03 4.87
N ALA A 76 17.83 4.45 5.76
CA ALA A 76 16.64 3.69 5.37
C ALA A 76 15.52 4.58 4.80
N THR A 77 15.32 5.80 5.35
CA THR A 77 14.28 6.69 4.82
C THR A 77 14.59 7.28 3.45
N ARG A 78 15.86 7.30 3.02
CA ARG A 78 16.26 7.75 1.68
C ARG A 78 15.88 6.77 0.57
N ILE A 79 15.70 5.50 0.91
CA ILE A 79 15.37 4.44 -0.07
C ILE A 79 13.88 4.13 -0.16
N ILE A 80 13.01 4.88 0.53
CA ILE A 80 11.55 4.64 0.57
C ILE A 80 10.97 4.56 -0.84
N ASP A 81 11.33 5.47 -1.74
CA ASP A 81 10.79 5.50 -3.11
C ASP A 81 11.19 4.26 -3.92
N GLN A 82 12.38 3.71 -3.68
CA GLN A 82 12.85 2.48 -4.30
C GLN A 82 12.07 1.26 -3.77
N LEU A 83 11.80 1.20 -2.46
CA LEU A 83 10.98 0.15 -1.86
C LEU A 83 9.49 0.25 -2.28
N MET A 84 9.03 1.45 -2.64
CA MET A 84 7.67 1.67 -3.15
C MET A 84 7.49 1.30 -4.62
N ALA A 85 8.58 1.14 -5.38
CA ALA A 85 8.52 0.98 -6.84
C ALA A 85 7.89 -0.35 -7.28
N GLY A 86 8.05 -1.41 -6.48
CA GLY A 86 7.50 -2.74 -6.78
C GLY A 86 5.97 -2.78 -6.83
N ASP A 87 5.45 -3.80 -7.46
CA ASP A 87 4.03 -4.14 -7.50
C ASP A 87 3.49 -4.56 -6.12
N LYS A 88 2.18 -4.63 -6.02
CA LYS A 88 1.49 -4.99 -4.78
C LYS A 88 0.52 -6.12 -5.03
N GLU A 89 0.38 -6.98 -4.03
CA GLU A 89 -0.61 -8.04 -4.00
C GLU A 89 -1.52 -7.85 -2.81
N TYR A 90 -2.83 -7.96 -3.08
CA TYR A 90 -3.87 -7.79 -2.08
C TYR A 90 -4.88 -8.94 -2.14
N ARG A 91 -5.44 -9.27 -0.98
CA ARG A 91 -6.73 -9.92 -0.84
C ARG A 91 -7.74 -8.86 -0.42
N ALA A 92 -8.84 -8.74 -1.13
CA ALA A 92 -9.85 -7.73 -0.92
C ALA A 92 -11.24 -8.36 -0.89
N THR A 93 -12.09 -7.98 0.08
CA THR A 93 -13.48 -8.41 0.14
C THR A 93 -14.39 -7.22 -0.13
N LEU A 94 -15.24 -7.37 -1.13
CA LEU A 94 -16.24 -6.40 -1.55
C LEU A 94 -17.59 -6.78 -0.94
N GLN A 95 -18.34 -5.79 -0.45
CA GLN A 95 -19.78 -5.89 -0.23
C GLN A 95 -20.48 -5.41 -1.48
N LEU A 96 -21.11 -6.34 -2.19
CA LEU A 96 -21.96 -6.00 -3.35
C LEU A 96 -23.31 -5.47 -2.89
N GLY A 97 -23.90 -4.59 -3.69
CA GLY A 97 -25.21 -4.00 -3.45
C GLY A 97 -25.20 -2.75 -2.57
N VAL A 98 -24.03 -2.37 -2.00
CA VAL A 98 -23.91 -1.21 -1.11
C VAL A 98 -22.75 -0.33 -1.55
N GLU A 99 -23.00 0.96 -1.71
CA GLU A 99 -21.98 1.97 -2.00
C GLU A 99 -21.80 2.91 -0.81
N THR A 100 -20.54 3.25 -0.52
CA THR A 100 -20.20 4.23 0.52
C THR A 100 -19.43 5.41 -0.06
N GLU A 101 -19.51 6.56 0.59
CA GLU A 101 -18.86 7.80 0.18
C GLU A 101 -17.33 7.67 0.03
N THR A 102 -16.71 6.86 0.88
CA THR A 102 -15.26 6.61 0.88
C THR A 102 -14.84 5.36 0.11
N GLN A 103 -15.82 4.58 -0.40
CA GLN A 103 -15.63 3.28 -1.06
C GLN A 103 -15.03 2.22 -0.12
N ASP A 104 -15.18 2.41 1.20
CA ASP A 104 -14.71 1.54 2.28
C ASP A 104 -15.68 1.58 3.48
N PRO A 105 -15.46 0.80 4.56
CA PRO A 105 -16.40 0.72 5.68
C PRO A 105 -16.48 2.00 6.54
N GLU A 106 -15.56 2.96 6.37
CA GLU A 106 -15.51 4.17 7.20
C GLU A 106 -16.48 5.25 6.69
N GLY A 107 -16.94 5.15 5.41
CA GLY A 107 -17.86 6.10 4.80
C GLY A 107 -19.33 5.80 5.09
N ARG A 108 -20.15 6.84 5.08
CA ARG A 108 -21.63 6.66 5.12
C ARG A 108 -22.10 5.94 3.85
N VAL A 109 -23.15 5.14 3.96
CA VAL A 109 -23.85 4.54 2.83
C VAL A 109 -24.51 5.64 2.01
N ILE A 110 -24.29 5.62 0.68
CA ILE A 110 -24.86 6.59 -0.28
C ILE A 110 -25.83 5.94 -1.25
N ALA A 111 -25.76 4.63 -1.45
CA ALA A 111 -26.72 3.88 -2.26
C ALA A 111 -26.77 2.41 -1.83
N GLU A 112 -27.97 1.83 -1.95
CA GLU A 112 -28.20 0.40 -1.82
C GLU A 112 -29.00 -0.10 -3.02
N ARG A 113 -28.61 -1.25 -3.60
CA ARG A 113 -29.28 -1.86 -4.74
C ARG A 113 -29.31 -3.38 -4.57
N PRO A 114 -30.36 -4.05 -5.05
CA PRO A 114 -30.42 -5.50 -5.01
C PRO A 114 -29.31 -6.12 -5.89
N VAL A 115 -28.74 -7.22 -5.42
CA VAL A 115 -27.76 -8.02 -6.16
C VAL A 115 -28.52 -9.13 -6.89
N ILE A 116 -28.80 -8.91 -8.18
CA ILE A 116 -29.64 -9.80 -9.00
C ILE A 116 -28.80 -10.38 -10.13
N GLY A 117 -28.88 -11.70 -10.32
CA GLY A 117 -28.22 -12.41 -11.42
C GLY A 117 -26.71 -12.28 -11.42
N VAL A 118 -26.10 -12.17 -10.22
CA VAL A 118 -24.67 -12.24 -10.02
C VAL A 118 -24.31 -13.67 -9.65
N ASP A 119 -23.53 -14.29 -10.52
CA ASP A 119 -22.98 -15.64 -10.39
C ASP A 119 -21.48 -15.61 -10.72
N ASP A 120 -20.81 -16.75 -10.53
CA ASP A 120 -19.36 -16.87 -10.76
C ASP A 120 -18.97 -16.55 -12.21
N GLU A 121 -19.80 -16.91 -13.17
CA GLU A 121 -19.55 -16.65 -14.60
C GLU A 121 -19.61 -15.16 -14.92
N ARG A 122 -20.62 -14.45 -14.40
CA ARG A 122 -20.77 -13.01 -14.55
C ARG A 122 -19.63 -12.26 -13.85
N ILE A 123 -19.25 -12.71 -12.64
CA ILE A 123 -18.10 -12.18 -11.91
C ILE A 123 -16.83 -12.34 -12.76
N ALA A 124 -16.54 -13.53 -13.26
CA ALA A 124 -15.35 -13.78 -14.07
C ALA A 124 -15.30 -12.88 -15.32
N ARG A 125 -16.42 -12.73 -16.05
CA ARG A 125 -16.51 -11.83 -17.21
C ARG A 125 -16.26 -10.36 -16.83
N VAL A 126 -16.75 -9.91 -15.67
CA VAL A 126 -16.52 -8.54 -15.22
C VAL A 126 -15.07 -8.35 -14.81
N LEU A 127 -14.48 -9.26 -14.04
CA LEU A 127 -13.08 -9.17 -13.60
C LEU A 127 -12.11 -9.15 -14.78
N ALA A 128 -12.37 -9.92 -15.83
CA ALA A 128 -11.56 -9.92 -17.06
C ALA A 128 -11.46 -8.52 -17.69
N ARG A 129 -12.51 -7.67 -17.60
CA ARG A 129 -12.50 -6.29 -18.12
C ARG A 129 -11.62 -5.34 -17.32
N PHE A 130 -11.32 -5.66 -16.07
CA PHE A 130 -10.47 -4.88 -15.17
C PHE A 130 -9.05 -5.45 -15.03
N THR A 131 -8.71 -6.43 -15.87
CA THR A 131 -7.33 -6.98 -15.96
C THR A 131 -6.59 -6.32 -17.11
N GLY A 132 -5.32 -5.99 -16.92
CA GLY A 132 -4.48 -5.29 -17.90
C GLY A 132 -4.29 -3.81 -17.57
N ASP A 133 -4.01 -3.01 -18.62
CA ASP A 133 -3.80 -1.57 -18.50
C ASP A 133 -5.14 -0.83 -18.34
N LEU A 134 -5.24 -0.04 -17.29
CA LEU A 134 -6.44 0.75 -16.98
C LEU A 134 -6.10 2.21 -16.69
N LEU A 135 -7.08 3.08 -16.84
CA LEU A 135 -7.02 4.44 -16.35
C LEU A 135 -7.86 4.55 -15.07
N GLN A 136 -7.26 4.95 -13.97
CA GLN A 136 -7.93 5.08 -12.68
C GLN A 136 -7.78 6.49 -12.12
N ALA A 137 -8.90 7.15 -11.81
CA ALA A 137 -8.89 8.41 -11.09
C ALA A 137 -8.64 8.15 -9.58
N PRO A 138 -7.74 8.90 -8.93
CA PRO A 138 -7.59 8.82 -7.48
C PRO A 138 -8.90 9.17 -6.77
N PRO A 139 -9.32 8.41 -5.75
CA PRO A 139 -10.54 8.72 -5.01
C PRO A 139 -10.40 10.02 -4.22
N PRO A 140 -11.51 10.74 -3.93
CA PRO A 140 -11.48 11.98 -3.14
C PRO A 140 -10.81 11.81 -1.77
N PHE A 141 -11.00 10.66 -1.13
CA PHE A 141 -10.37 10.32 0.14
C PHE A 141 -9.00 9.64 -0.06
N SER A 142 -8.04 10.37 -0.64
CA SER A 142 -6.68 9.87 -0.88
C SER A 142 -5.60 10.85 -0.40
N ALA A 143 -4.36 10.34 -0.29
CA ALA A 143 -3.19 11.13 0.07
C ALA A 143 -2.57 11.90 -1.11
N VAL A 144 -3.17 11.83 -2.31
CA VAL A 144 -2.74 12.61 -3.48
C VAL A 144 -2.86 14.10 -3.16
N LYS A 145 -1.83 14.86 -3.48
CA LYS A 145 -1.80 16.29 -3.18
C LYS A 145 -2.48 17.14 -4.29
N HIS A 146 -3.22 18.13 -3.85
CA HIS A 146 -3.73 19.24 -4.64
C HIS A 146 -3.37 20.53 -3.92
N GLU A 147 -2.65 21.43 -4.57
CA GLU A 147 -2.17 22.69 -3.98
C GLU A 147 -1.46 22.51 -2.62
N GLY A 148 -0.59 21.48 -2.55
CA GLY A 148 0.19 21.17 -1.34
C GLY A 148 -0.56 20.40 -0.24
N LYS A 149 -1.90 20.27 -0.32
CA LYS A 149 -2.73 19.55 0.67
C LYS A 149 -3.26 18.23 0.11
N PRO A 150 -3.38 17.16 0.90
CA PRO A 150 -3.93 15.90 0.43
C PRO A 150 -5.44 16.01 0.13
N LEU A 151 -5.93 15.24 -0.87
CA LEU A 151 -7.33 15.26 -1.29
C LEU A 151 -8.31 15.00 -0.15
N TYR A 152 -7.98 14.09 0.77
CA TYR A 152 -8.84 13.80 1.93
C TYR A 152 -9.11 15.03 2.80
N ALA A 153 -8.21 16.03 2.83
CA ALA A 153 -8.40 17.26 3.60
C ALA A 153 -9.43 18.19 2.96
N TYR A 154 -9.62 18.10 1.64
CA TYR A 154 -10.70 18.78 0.90
C TYR A 154 -12.01 18.01 1.05
N ALA A 155 -11.99 16.70 0.84
CA ALA A 155 -13.18 15.85 0.94
C ALA A 155 -13.87 15.94 2.31
N ARG A 156 -13.10 15.97 3.41
CA ARG A 156 -13.63 16.18 4.77
C ARG A 156 -14.33 17.53 4.97
N LYS A 157 -14.09 18.50 4.10
CA LYS A 157 -14.76 19.81 4.10
C LYS A 157 -15.92 19.86 3.09
N GLY A 158 -16.29 18.72 2.49
CA GLY A 158 -17.31 18.66 1.45
C GLY A 158 -16.86 19.21 0.10
N ILE A 159 -15.56 19.49 -0.09
CA ILE A 159 -15.02 20.02 -1.34
C ILE A 159 -14.56 18.84 -2.21
N VAL A 160 -15.25 18.62 -3.32
CA VAL A 160 -14.88 17.59 -4.29
C VAL A 160 -13.81 18.13 -5.22
N VAL A 161 -12.63 17.50 -5.21
CA VAL A 161 -11.52 17.78 -6.13
C VAL A 161 -11.30 16.57 -7.00
N THR A 162 -11.62 16.69 -8.28
CA THR A 162 -11.36 15.63 -9.27
C THR A 162 -9.92 15.72 -9.76
N LYS A 163 -9.27 14.58 -9.94
CA LYS A 163 -7.94 14.44 -10.54
C LYS A 163 -8.03 13.63 -11.81
N GLU A 164 -7.18 13.98 -12.77
CA GLU A 164 -7.06 13.24 -14.01
C GLU A 164 -6.73 11.76 -13.74
N PRO A 165 -7.38 10.84 -14.47
CA PRO A 165 -7.07 9.42 -14.40
C PRO A 165 -5.59 9.16 -14.72
N ARG A 166 -5.01 8.17 -14.02
CA ARG A 166 -3.62 7.77 -14.19
C ARG A 166 -3.55 6.32 -14.65
N PRO A 167 -2.57 5.98 -15.49
CA PRO A 167 -2.38 4.60 -15.90
C PRO A 167 -1.98 3.72 -14.71
N VAL A 168 -2.66 2.60 -14.57
CA VAL A 168 -2.38 1.52 -13.64
C VAL A 168 -2.42 0.20 -14.38
N LEU A 169 -1.68 -0.80 -13.89
CA LEU A 169 -1.70 -2.14 -14.43
C LEU A 169 -2.25 -3.10 -13.37
N ILE A 170 -3.29 -3.83 -13.71
CA ILE A 170 -3.78 -4.98 -12.95
C ILE A 170 -3.26 -6.24 -13.64
N ALA A 171 -2.21 -6.84 -13.09
CA ALA A 171 -1.59 -8.03 -13.71
C ALA A 171 -2.37 -9.31 -13.43
N THR A 172 -3.02 -9.38 -12.27
CA THR A 172 -3.87 -10.51 -11.87
C THR A 172 -5.10 -9.97 -11.15
N LEU A 173 -6.27 -10.46 -11.52
CA LEU A 173 -7.53 -10.17 -10.85
C LEU A 173 -8.42 -11.42 -10.90
N GLU A 174 -8.53 -12.09 -9.75
CA GLU A 174 -9.19 -13.39 -9.64
C GLU A 174 -10.22 -13.37 -8.50
N ALA A 175 -11.39 -13.96 -8.73
CA ALA A 175 -12.33 -14.25 -7.65
C ALA A 175 -11.80 -15.47 -6.86
N GLU A 176 -11.61 -15.30 -5.55
CA GLU A 176 -11.30 -16.42 -4.67
C GLU A 176 -12.57 -17.09 -4.14
N PHE A 177 -13.59 -16.29 -3.85
CA PHE A 177 -14.83 -16.77 -3.28
C PHE A 177 -15.96 -15.74 -3.44
N PHE A 178 -17.16 -16.20 -3.82
CA PHE A 178 -18.40 -15.41 -3.79
C PHE A 178 -19.41 -16.07 -2.85
N GLU A 179 -19.79 -15.36 -1.80
CA GLU A 179 -20.81 -15.76 -0.85
C GLU A 179 -22.14 -15.09 -1.19
N ALA A 180 -22.98 -15.78 -1.95
CA ALA A 180 -24.24 -15.24 -2.43
C ALA A 180 -25.22 -14.86 -1.30
N ALA A 181 -25.21 -15.59 -0.17
CA ALA A 181 -26.08 -15.31 0.97
C ALA A 181 -25.83 -13.94 1.62
N THR A 182 -24.59 -13.48 1.60
CA THR A 182 -24.17 -12.19 2.17
C THR A 182 -23.76 -11.16 1.13
N ASN A 183 -23.80 -11.51 -0.16
CA ASN A 183 -23.35 -10.70 -1.29
C ASN A 183 -21.88 -10.25 -1.14
N ARG A 184 -21.01 -11.13 -0.63
CA ARG A 184 -19.59 -10.83 -0.43
C ARG A 184 -18.75 -11.51 -1.50
N LEU A 185 -17.94 -10.70 -2.19
CA LEU A 185 -16.99 -11.17 -3.18
C LEU A 185 -15.56 -10.94 -2.66
N THR A 186 -14.81 -12.02 -2.49
CA THR A 186 -13.37 -11.95 -2.16
C THR A 186 -12.56 -12.15 -3.43
N ILE A 187 -11.64 -11.21 -3.68
CA ILE A 187 -10.77 -11.19 -4.85
C ILE A 187 -9.30 -11.13 -4.43
N ARG A 188 -8.45 -11.72 -5.27
CA ARG A 188 -7.00 -11.55 -5.24
C ARG A 188 -6.58 -10.60 -6.36
N VAL A 189 -5.75 -9.60 -6.03
CA VAL A 189 -5.32 -8.55 -6.96
C VAL A 189 -3.82 -8.42 -6.93
N VAL A 190 -3.15 -8.51 -8.09
CA VAL A 190 -1.75 -8.11 -8.27
C VAL A 190 -1.71 -6.90 -9.18
N CYS A 191 -1.16 -5.79 -8.71
CA CYS A 191 -1.27 -4.52 -9.42
C CYS A 191 -0.01 -3.64 -9.28
N SER A 192 0.11 -2.66 -10.17
CA SER A 192 1.15 -1.65 -10.13
C SER A 192 1.00 -0.72 -8.91
N LYS A 193 2.08 -0.02 -8.57
CA LYS A 193 2.03 1.06 -7.57
C LYS A 193 1.00 2.12 -7.97
N GLY A 194 0.34 2.70 -6.97
CA GLY A 194 -0.63 3.78 -7.18
C GLY A 194 -2.04 3.32 -7.52
N THR A 195 -2.28 2.02 -7.63
CA THR A 195 -3.63 1.46 -7.79
C THR A 195 -4.42 1.58 -6.50
N TYR A 196 -5.64 2.11 -6.60
CA TYR A 196 -6.60 2.21 -5.50
C TYR A 196 -7.56 1.03 -5.55
N ILE A 197 -7.42 0.09 -4.62
CA ILE A 197 -8.28 -1.11 -4.58
C ILE A 197 -9.71 -0.75 -4.20
N ARG A 198 -9.94 0.35 -3.45
CA ARG A 198 -11.27 0.90 -3.17
C ARG A 198 -12.00 1.33 -4.45
N THR A 199 -11.32 2.07 -5.32
CA THR A 199 -11.87 2.47 -6.62
C THR A 199 -12.14 1.26 -7.50
N LEU A 200 -11.20 0.30 -7.57
CA LEU A 200 -11.39 -0.94 -8.31
C LEU A 200 -12.63 -1.71 -7.84
N ALA A 201 -12.86 -1.79 -6.53
CA ALA A 201 -14.04 -2.46 -5.97
C ALA A 201 -15.35 -1.74 -6.35
N ALA A 202 -15.37 -0.41 -6.28
CA ALA A 202 -16.53 0.39 -6.72
C ALA A 202 -16.81 0.20 -8.22
N ASP A 203 -15.76 0.23 -9.06
CA ASP A 203 -15.88 0.04 -10.51
C ASP A 203 -16.40 -1.37 -10.86
N ILE A 204 -15.91 -2.43 -10.18
CA ILE A 204 -16.42 -3.80 -10.32
C ILE A 204 -17.90 -3.85 -9.95
N GLY A 205 -18.30 -3.24 -8.82
CA GLY A 205 -19.69 -3.20 -8.38
C GLY A 205 -20.61 -2.48 -9.38
N GLN A 206 -20.14 -1.37 -9.96
CA GLN A 206 -20.86 -0.68 -11.04
C GLN A 206 -21.01 -1.56 -12.29
N ALA A 207 -19.97 -2.26 -12.71
CA ALA A 207 -19.99 -3.16 -13.85
C ALA A 207 -20.89 -4.40 -13.63
N LEU A 208 -21.04 -4.84 -12.38
CA LEU A 208 -22.02 -5.84 -11.95
C LEU A 208 -23.46 -5.27 -11.88
N GLY A 209 -23.62 -3.94 -11.94
CA GLY A 209 -24.93 -3.26 -11.93
C GLY A 209 -25.53 -3.03 -10.55
N CYS A 210 -24.88 -3.49 -9.49
CA CYS A 210 -25.40 -3.37 -8.12
C CYS A 210 -24.62 -2.36 -7.23
N GLY A 211 -23.46 -1.90 -7.67
CA GLY A 211 -22.54 -1.13 -6.82
C GLY A 211 -21.80 -2.01 -5.81
N ALA A 212 -20.71 -1.49 -5.26
CA ALA A 212 -19.96 -2.14 -4.19
C ALA A 212 -19.05 -1.16 -3.45
N HIS A 213 -18.60 -1.57 -2.25
CA HIS A 213 -17.47 -0.97 -1.55
C HIS A 213 -16.61 -2.07 -0.92
N LEU A 214 -15.37 -1.75 -0.56
CA LEU A 214 -14.53 -2.66 0.21
C LEU A 214 -15.04 -2.77 1.64
N ILE A 215 -15.03 -4.00 2.21
CA ILE A 215 -15.25 -4.25 3.63
C ILE A 215 -14.02 -4.83 4.31
N ALA A 216 -13.10 -5.42 3.54
CA ALA A 216 -11.79 -5.85 4.03
C ALA A 216 -10.73 -5.70 2.96
N LEU A 217 -9.52 -5.34 3.38
CA LEU A 217 -8.35 -5.24 2.52
C LEU A 217 -7.11 -5.71 3.26
N ARG A 218 -6.38 -6.68 2.70
CA ARG A 218 -5.12 -7.14 3.25
C ARG A 218 -4.02 -7.09 2.19
N ARG A 219 -2.94 -6.36 2.44
CA ARG A 219 -1.78 -6.37 1.57
C ARG A 219 -0.88 -7.55 1.90
N LEU A 220 -0.77 -8.49 0.98
CA LEU A 220 0.01 -9.71 1.13
C LEU A 220 1.48 -9.50 0.76
N ARG A 221 1.74 -8.63 -0.24
CA ARG A 221 3.08 -8.41 -0.79
C ARG A 221 3.29 -6.98 -1.28
N SER A 222 4.54 -6.51 -1.23
CA SER A 222 5.00 -5.26 -1.84
C SER A 222 6.39 -5.47 -2.44
N GLY A 223 6.49 -5.56 -3.76
CA GLY A 223 7.72 -6.00 -4.44
C GLY A 223 8.16 -7.37 -3.89
N PRO A 224 9.44 -7.53 -3.52
CA PRO A 224 9.97 -8.80 -3.00
C PRO A 224 9.59 -9.13 -1.55
N PHE A 225 8.91 -8.22 -0.85
CA PHE A 225 8.60 -8.38 0.58
C PHE A 225 7.20 -8.96 0.76
N ARG A 226 7.09 -9.96 1.63
CA ARG A 226 5.86 -10.70 1.91
C ARG A 226 5.39 -10.47 3.35
N VAL A 227 4.10 -10.58 3.59
CA VAL A 227 3.50 -10.39 4.92
C VAL A 227 3.90 -11.50 5.89
N GLU A 228 4.19 -12.69 5.38
CA GLU A 228 4.64 -13.85 6.18
C GLU A 228 6.02 -13.63 6.82
N GLU A 229 6.81 -12.68 6.31
CA GLU A 229 8.10 -12.26 6.87
C GLU A 229 7.95 -11.14 7.92
N ALA A 230 6.75 -10.61 8.09
CA ALA A 230 6.51 -9.42 8.90
C ALA A 230 6.24 -9.77 10.36
N VAL A 231 6.66 -8.89 11.26
CA VAL A 231 6.28 -8.98 12.66
C VAL A 231 4.85 -8.47 12.85
N ASP A 232 4.11 -9.08 13.77
CA ASP A 232 2.77 -8.63 14.13
C ASP A 232 2.81 -7.21 14.72
N GLY A 233 2.18 -6.26 14.02
CA GLY A 233 2.11 -4.86 14.42
C GLY A 233 1.34 -4.63 15.73
N ALA A 234 0.50 -5.56 16.18
CA ALA A 234 -0.16 -5.47 17.47
C ALA A 234 0.86 -5.54 18.63
N GLN A 235 1.90 -6.36 18.48
CA GLN A 235 2.97 -6.53 19.48
C GLN A 235 3.86 -5.29 19.64
N LEU A 236 3.74 -4.31 18.75
CA LEU A 236 4.45 -3.03 18.86
C LEU A 236 3.77 -2.04 19.83
N ALA A 237 2.74 -2.44 20.55
CA ALA A 237 2.04 -1.57 21.51
C ALA A 237 2.90 -1.27 22.75
N GLU A 238 3.59 -2.27 23.28
CA GLU A 238 4.48 -2.17 24.43
C GLU A 238 5.92 -1.90 23.98
N ARG A 239 6.60 -0.91 24.59
CA ARG A 239 7.85 -0.35 24.09
C ARG A 239 9.02 -1.33 24.11
N GLU A 240 9.25 -1.99 25.26
CA GLU A 240 10.43 -2.85 25.42
C GLU A 240 10.29 -4.16 24.63
N ALA A 241 9.11 -4.77 24.65
CA ALA A 241 8.82 -5.92 23.81
C ALA A 241 8.97 -5.59 22.31
N ALA A 242 8.46 -4.44 21.87
CA ALA A 242 8.63 -3.94 20.51
C ALA A 242 10.11 -3.74 20.15
N ARG A 243 10.93 -3.23 21.06
CA ARG A 243 12.38 -3.01 20.84
C ARG A 243 13.11 -4.33 20.59
N VAL A 244 12.85 -5.33 21.42
CA VAL A 244 13.46 -6.67 21.28
C VAL A 244 13.00 -7.32 19.97
N LEU A 245 11.70 -7.28 19.68
CA LEU A 245 11.12 -7.86 18.48
C LEU A 245 11.71 -7.23 17.21
N LEU A 246 11.77 -5.90 17.14
CA LEU A 246 12.32 -5.18 16.00
C LEU A 246 13.83 -5.43 15.81
N ALA A 247 14.60 -5.56 16.88
CA ALA A 247 16.04 -5.88 16.79
C ALA A 247 16.27 -7.22 16.08
N GLY A 248 15.46 -8.25 16.38
CA GLY A 248 15.55 -9.58 15.77
C GLY A 248 15.07 -9.67 14.31
N HIS A 249 14.29 -8.67 13.83
CA HIS A 249 13.67 -8.70 12.49
C HIS A 249 14.10 -7.54 11.60
N ARG A 250 15.23 -6.93 11.91
CA ARG A 250 15.78 -5.82 11.15
C ARG A 250 16.43 -6.28 9.84
N LEU A 251 15.99 -5.73 8.72
CA LEU A 251 16.74 -5.81 7.46
C LEU A 251 17.69 -4.61 7.38
N THR A 252 18.95 -4.85 6.98
CA THR A 252 19.85 -3.73 6.68
C THR A 252 19.40 -3.02 5.40
N VAL A 253 19.84 -1.78 5.21
CA VAL A 253 19.50 -0.99 4.01
C VAL A 253 20.00 -1.70 2.75
N GLU A 254 21.20 -2.28 2.81
CA GLU A 254 21.82 -2.99 1.69
C GLU A 254 21.04 -4.24 1.30
N VAL A 255 20.61 -5.05 2.27
CA VAL A 255 19.78 -6.24 2.03
C VAL A 255 18.43 -5.85 1.44
N ALA A 256 17.78 -4.80 1.97
CA ALA A 256 16.50 -4.35 1.44
C ALA A 256 16.61 -3.82 0.01
N LEU A 257 17.68 -3.06 -0.30
CA LEU A 257 17.96 -2.58 -1.66
C LEU A 257 18.27 -3.72 -2.61
N ALA A 258 19.11 -4.67 -2.21
CA ALA A 258 19.46 -5.82 -3.05
C ALA A 258 18.22 -6.64 -3.41
N ARG A 259 17.31 -6.88 -2.42
CA ARG A 259 16.03 -7.56 -2.67
C ARG A 259 15.15 -6.76 -3.63
N ALA A 260 15.03 -5.44 -3.43
CA ALA A 260 14.23 -4.58 -4.29
C ALA A 260 14.78 -4.52 -5.73
N ALA A 261 16.11 -4.45 -5.91
CA ALA A 261 16.76 -4.43 -7.22
C ALA A 261 16.66 -5.76 -7.97
N ALA A 262 16.68 -6.88 -7.25
CA ALA A 262 16.53 -8.22 -7.83
C ALA A 262 15.07 -8.56 -8.20
N TRP A 263 14.09 -7.73 -7.79
CA TRP A 263 12.68 -7.99 -8.09
C TRP A 263 12.36 -7.71 -9.56
N PRO A 264 11.88 -8.69 -10.33
CA PRO A 264 11.66 -8.54 -11.78
C PRO A 264 10.49 -7.61 -12.12
N GLY A 265 9.69 -7.21 -11.13
CA GLY A 265 8.49 -6.41 -11.33
C GLY A 265 7.30 -7.22 -11.87
N LEU A 266 6.27 -6.50 -12.33
CA LEU A 266 5.09 -7.11 -12.92
C LEU A 266 5.41 -7.78 -14.26
N VAL A 267 5.13 -9.08 -14.35
CA VAL A 267 5.03 -9.76 -15.62
C VAL A 267 3.56 -9.61 -16.07
N ARG A 268 3.33 -9.07 -17.27
CA ARG A 268 1.98 -9.02 -17.87
C ARG A 268 1.52 -10.47 -18.07
N ALA A 269 0.30 -10.77 -17.61
CA ALA A 269 -0.35 -12.02 -18.00
C ALA A 269 -0.44 -12.08 -19.52
N PRO A 270 -0.22 -13.26 -20.16
CA PRO A 270 -0.46 -13.39 -21.58
C PRO A 270 -1.92 -13.03 -21.85
N GLN A 271 -2.15 -12.08 -22.76
CA GLN A 271 -3.50 -11.78 -23.23
C GLN A 271 -3.98 -13.05 -23.95
N SER A 272 -5.00 -13.70 -23.41
CA SER A 272 -5.72 -14.75 -24.12
C SER A 272 -6.34 -14.13 -25.38
N ALA A 273 -5.90 -14.63 -26.54
CA ALA A 273 -6.38 -14.24 -27.85
C ALA A 273 -7.88 -14.59 -28.02
#